data_f4b3dd5ccf484de9dfa2c8f3e79d21f5
#
_entry.id   f4b3dd5ccf484de9dfa2c8f3e79d21f5
#
_cell.length_a   1.000
_cell.length_b   1.000
_cell.length_c   1.000
_cell.angle_alpha   90.00
_cell.angle_beta   90.00
_cell.angle_gamma   90.00
#
_symmetry.space_group_name_H-M   'P 1'
#
loop_
_entity.id
_entity.type
_entity.pdbx_description
1 polymer ?
#
loop_
_entity_poly.entity_id
_entity_poly.type
_entity_poly.pdbx_seq_one_letter_code
_entity_poly.pdbx_strand_id
1 'polypeptide(L)'
;MLVGRVLEAAGTGVMWPVLQITVFSIYPLSRRGFAMGTVGMAMSVAPAIGPTLGGWQTDANGWRSIFLTMTVIGVVSLLAAMFGLHNFGSHDPSARADFFSVSLSVIGFGGLMFGFTNSETYGFTAPVTWGPMVVGLIGIVWFVLRNLRAGKRYREAVAKDKSALPQPPLLDLEVLKNRSFTVGTITASLAFFAFSSILVIMPLYIQTDRGYSATMSGLIMLPGAIGQCVSQFFGGRAMDRFGARPVALFGSIVLTLGTLGMSLVAMDTWIWWVSICQFIRQIGMGFLLMPITTWSLNCLNGPSEVSAGSSVTNTARQIAGAVGAPVLVILMETFAALHKQGGASAVAASIFGIQWALRISTMICLAMVLMVFFGVKGDGAGRTRDIISLRALRERRARRMAAN
;
A
#
# COMPACT_ATOMS: atom_id res chain seq x y z
N MET A 1 13.05 1.25 22.92
CA MET A 1 12.81 1.27 21.45
C MET A 1 11.48 0.66 21.04
N LEU A 2 11.13 -0.56 21.45
CA LEU A 2 9.88 -1.22 21.01
C LEU A 2 8.62 -0.40 21.30
N VAL A 3 8.47 0.16 22.49
CA VAL A 3 7.31 1.00 22.86
C VAL A 3 7.18 2.22 21.92
N GLY A 4 8.30 2.89 21.64
CA GLY A 4 8.29 4.03 20.71
C GLY A 4 7.85 3.64 19.30
N ARG A 5 8.28 2.47 18.81
CA ARG A 5 7.85 1.93 17.50
C ARG A 5 6.37 1.58 17.46
N VAL A 6 5.82 1.06 18.56
CA VAL A 6 4.38 0.76 18.64
C VAL A 6 3.56 2.06 18.58
N LEU A 7 3.98 3.11 19.31
CA LEU A 7 3.30 4.41 19.28
C LEU A 7 3.40 5.08 17.91
N GLU A 8 4.58 5.04 17.27
CA GLU A 8 4.82 5.56 15.93
C GLU A 8 3.92 4.85 14.90
N ALA A 9 3.86 3.51 14.96
CA ALA A 9 3.03 2.71 14.06
C ALA A 9 1.53 3.00 14.26
N ALA A 10 1.08 3.14 15.50
CA ALA A 10 -0.30 3.48 15.82
C ALA A 10 -0.68 4.86 15.26
N GLY A 11 0.17 5.88 15.44
CA GLY A 11 -0.05 7.22 14.88
C GLY A 11 -0.11 7.21 13.35
N THR A 12 0.86 6.56 12.71
CA THR A 12 0.93 6.46 11.24
C THR A 12 -0.28 5.71 10.66
N GLY A 13 -0.76 4.67 11.34
CA GLY A 13 -1.92 3.88 10.92
C GLY A 13 -3.21 4.70 10.81
N VAL A 14 -3.39 5.70 11.68
CA VAL A 14 -4.57 6.59 11.67
C VAL A 14 -4.46 7.68 10.59
N MET A 15 -3.27 8.19 10.33
CA MET A 15 -3.09 9.34 9.43
C MET A 15 -3.57 9.08 8.01
N TRP A 16 -3.31 7.90 7.46
CA TRP A 16 -3.64 7.61 6.06
C TRP A 16 -5.15 7.55 5.77
N PRO A 17 -5.98 6.81 6.54
CA PRO A 17 -7.43 6.82 6.34
C PRO A 17 -8.04 8.21 6.54
N VAL A 18 -7.61 8.95 7.56
CA VAL A 18 -8.08 10.32 7.82
C VAL A 18 -7.80 11.22 6.62
N LEU A 19 -6.58 11.20 6.07
CA LEU A 19 -6.21 11.97 4.90
C LEU A 19 -7.06 11.60 3.67
N GLN A 20 -7.27 10.31 3.41
CA GLN A 20 -8.12 9.88 2.30
C GLN A 20 -9.57 10.34 2.46
N ILE A 21 -10.17 10.14 3.64
CA ILE A 21 -11.54 10.57 3.92
C ILE A 21 -11.68 12.07 3.72
N THR A 22 -10.73 12.86 4.22
CA THR A 22 -10.71 14.32 4.07
C THR A 22 -10.68 14.72 2.59
N VAL A 23 -9.78 14.13 1.80
CA VAL A 23 -9.70 14.40 0.35
C VAL A 23 -11.00 14.05 -0.37
N PHE A 24 -11.57 12.89 -0.06
CA PHE A 24 -12.84 12.45 -0.69
C PHE A 24 -14.06 13.27 -0.25
N SER A 25 -13.98 13.94 0.90
CA SER A 25 -15.04 14.83 1.40
C SER A 25 -14.97 16.22 0.76
N ILE A 26 -13.76 16.74 0.50
CA ILE A 26 -13.55 18.10 0.01
C ILE A 26 -13.59 18.16 -1.52
N TYR A 27 -13.00 17.17 -2.22
CA TYR A 27 -12.86 17.23 -3.67
C TYR A 27 -14.02 16.53 -4.40
N PRO A 28 -14.55 17.17 -5.49
CA PRO A 28 -15.55 16.55 -6.35
C PRO A 28 -14.95 15.35 -7.11
N LEU A 29 -15.81 14.42 -7.52
CA LEU A 29 -15.42 13.16 -8.18
C LEU A 29 -14.47 13.35 -9.37
N SER A 30 -14.68 14.43 -10.14
CA SER A 30 -13.89 14.78 -11.33
C SER A 30 -12.45 15.25 -11.06
N ARG A 31 -12.11 15.55 -9.81
CA ARG A 31 -10.79 16.06 -9.40
C ARG A 31 -10.13 15.19 -8.30
N ARG A 32 -10.74 14.07 -7.94
CA ARG A 32 -10.19 13.17 -6.92
C ARG A 32 -8.87 12.54 -7.35
N GLY A 33 -8.72 12.24 -8.64
CA GLY A 33 -7.46 11.74 -9.19
C GLY A 33 -6.31 12.73 -9.01
N PHE A 34 -6.53 13.99 -9.36
CA PHE A 34 -5.56 15.07 -9.14
C PHE A 34 -5.20 15.22 -7.65
N ALA A 35 -6.22 15.27 -6.78
CA ALA A 35 -6.01 15.43 -5.34
C ALA A 35 -5.22 14.25 -4.75
N MET A 36 -5.61 13.02 -5.07
CA MET A 36 -4.91 11.81 -4.61
C MET A 36 -3.50 11.69 -5.23
N GLY A 37 -3.32 12.13 -6.47
CA GLY A 37 -1.99 12.20 -7.10
C GLY A 37 -1.05 13.17 -6.38
N THR A 38 -1.56 14.35 -5.96
CA THR A 38 -0.79 15.33 -5.18
C THR A 38 -0.43 14.78 -3.80
N VAL A 39 -1.38 14.11 -3.13
CA VAL A 39 -1.13 13.41 -1.86
C VAL A 39 -0.07 12.32 -2.04
N GLY A 40 -0.18 11.53 -3.08
CA GLY A 40 0.78 10.48 -3.40
C GLY A 40 2.18 11.04 -3.66
N MET A 41 2.27 12.16 -4.37
CA MET A 41 3.53 12.89 -4.57
C MET A 41 4.16 13.29 -3.22
N ALA A 42 3.39 13.92 -2.34
CA ALA A 42 3.88 14.32 -1.03
C ALA A 42 4.36 13.13 -0.20
N MET A 43 3.64 12.01 -0.23
CA MET A 43 4.02 10.79 0.49
C MET A 43 5.25 10.07 -0.09
N SER A 44 5.56 10.30 -1.36
CA SER A 44 6.74 9.71 -2.00
C SER A 44 8.04 10.45 -1.67
N VAL A 45 7.96 11.63 -1.08
CA VAL A 45 9.15 12.41 -0.68
C VAL A 45 9.94 11.68 0.40
N ALA A 46 9.28 11.09 1.38
CA ALA A 46 9.96 10.39 2.47
C ALA A 46 10.74 9.14 1.99
N PRO A 47 10.17 8.21 1.21
CA PRO A 47 10.94 7.12 0.60
C PRO A 47 12.03 7.59 -0.37
N ALA A 48 11.88 8.78 -0.98
CA ALA A 48 12.87 9.34 -1.87
C ALA A 48 14.12 9.81 -1.12
N ILE A 49 13.92 10.55 -0.04
CA ILE A 49 15.00 11.18 0.73
C ILE A 49 15.54 10.23 1.80
N GLY A 50 14.68 9.38 2.36
CA GLY A 50 14.96 8.53 3.52
C GLY A 50 16.22 7.68 3.40
N PRO A 51 16.38 6.85 2.35
CA PRO A 51 17.56 6.00 2.22
C PRO A 51 18.87 6.80 2.11
N THR A 52 18.86 7.90 1.34
CA THR A 52 20.04 8.74 1.15
C THR A 52 20.40 9.51 2.42
N LEU A 53 19.41 10.15 3.05
CA LEU A 53 19.60 10.88 4.29
C LEU A 53 19.98 9.94 5.45
N GLY A 54 19.30 8.81 5.55
CA GLY A 54 19.57 7.80 6.58
C GLY A 54 20.95 7.15 6.40
N GLY A 55 21.36 6.85 5.17
CA GLY A 55 22.69 6.35 4.85
C GLY A 55 23.78 7.35 5.26
N TRP A 56 23.65 8.61 4.81
CA TRP A 56 24.58 9.67 5.16
C TRP A 56 24.67 9.91 6.68
N GLN A 57 23.52 9.96 7.36
CA GLN A 57 23.52 10.15 8.83
C GLN A 57 24.14 8.97 9.57
N THR A 58 23.92 7.75 9.10
CA THR A 58 24.49 6.54 9.69
C THR A 58 26.01 6.55 9.55
N ASP A 59 26.51 6.89 8.36
CA ASP A 59 27.93 6.92 8.08
C ASP A 59 28.65 8.07 8.85
N ALA A 60 27.99 9.23 8.99
CA ALA A 60 28.60 10.41 9.63
C ALA A 60 28.45 10.44 11.17
N ASN A 61 27.29 10.08 11.71
CA ASN A 61 26.93 10.33 13.13
C ASN A 61 26.36 9.06 13.82
N GLY A 62 26.34 7.93 13.14
CA GLY A 62 25.77 6.69 13.62
C GLY A 62 24.23 6.66 13.59
N TRP A 63 23.67 5.48 13.70
CA TRP A 63 22.23 5.20 13.52
C TRP A 63 21.28 5.96 14.47
N ARG A 64 21.78 6.41 15.62
CA ARG A 64 20.96 7.16 16.62
C ARG A 64 20.55 8.55 16.11
N SER A 65 21.35 9.17 15.25
CA SER A 65 21.07 10.50 14.69
C SER A 65 19.79 10.52 13.84
N ILE A 66 19.43 9.39 13.20
CA ILE A 66 18.19 9.25 12.43
C ILE A 66 16.96 9.51 13.33
N PHE A 67 16.95 8.94 14.53
CA PHE A 67 15.83 9.12 15.47
C PHE A 67 15.68 10.56 15.95
N LEU A 68 16.82 11.26 16.13
CA LEU A 68 16.78 12.68 16.48
C LEU A 68 16.14 13.51 15.36
N THR A 69 16.55 13.28 14.12
CA THR A 69 15.97 13.95 12.95
C THR A 69 14.47 13.66 12.82
N MET A 70 14.06 12.40 12.99
CA MET A 70 12.64 12.01 12.98
C MET A 70 11.85 12.70 14.10
N THR A 71 12.44 12.84 15.28
CA THR A 71 11.80 13.54 16.40
C THR A 71 11.58 15.03 16.07
N VAL A 72 12.58 15.69 15.50
CA VAL A 72 12.46 17.11 15.09
C VAL A 72 11.35 17.27 14.04
N ILE A 73 11.34 16.44 13.00
CA ILE A 73 10.30 16.46 11.97
C ILE A 73 8.92 16.19 12.59
N GLY A 74 8.83 15.24 13.52
CA GLY A 74 7.59 14.91 14.23
C GLY A 74 7.05 16.08 15.04
N VAL A 75 7.91 16.78 15.78
CA VAL A 75 7.54 17.99 16.55
C VAL A 75 7.07 19.12 15.63
N VAL A 76 7.79 19.38 14.54
CA VAL A 76 7.37 20.40 13.55
C VAL A 76 6.02 20.04 12.94
N SER A 77 5.81 18.77 12.58
CA SER A 77 4.54 18.29 12.04
C SER A 77 3.39 18.40 13.04
N LEU A 78 3.65 18.12 14.34
CA LEU A 78 2.67 18.29 15.41
C LEU A 78 2.25 19.74 15.56
N LEU A 79 3.22 20.65 15.60
CA LEU A 79 2.95 22.10 15.69
C LEU A 79 2.16 22.59 14.47
N ALA A 80 2.55 22.16 13.26
CA ALA A 80 1.81 22.50 12.04
C ALA A 80 0.36 21.97 12.08
N ALA A 81 0.14 20.77 12.61
CA ALA A 81 -1.20 20.21 12.78
C ALA A 81 -2.03 20.98 13.81
N MET A 82 -1.44 21.36 14.95
CA MET A 82 -2.14 22.11 16.00
C MET A 82 -2.64 23.49 15.52
N PHE A 83 -1.89 24.17 14.65
CA PHE A 83 -2.26 25.49 14.15
C PHE A 83 -3.02 25.46 12.81
N GLY A 84 -2.85 24.40 12.01
CA GLY A 84 -3.39 24.34 10.64
C GLY A 84 -4.63 23.48 10.47
N LEU A 85 -4.91 22.52 11.36
CA LEU A 85 -6.06 21.64 11.21
C LEU A 85 -7.30 22.19 11.89
N HIS A 86 -8.40 22.27 11.11
CA HIS A 86 -9.73 22.57 11.61
C HIS A 86 -10.60 21.31 11.53
N ASN A 87 -11.49 21.13 12.51
CA ASN A 87 -12.45 20.02 12.50
C ASN A 87 -13.52 20.22 11.42
N PHE A 88 -13.56 19.31 10.44
CA PHE A 88 -14.55 19.32 9.36
C PHE A 88 -15.70 18.30 9.56
N GLY A 89 -15.62 17.46 10.61
CA GLY A 89 -16.56 16.39 10.87
C GLY A 89 -17.52 16.70 12.01
N SER A 90 -18.73 16.09 11.99
CA SER A 90 -19.60 16.04 13.15
C SER A 90 -19.03 15.03 14.15
N HIS A 91 -18.91 15.45 15.41
CA HIS A 91 -18.54 14.54 16.49
C HIS A 91 -19.70 13.59 16.77
N ASP A 92 -19.48 12.29 16.62
CA ASP A 92 -20.44 11.27 17.03
C ASP A 92 -20.01 10.70 18.41
N PRO A 93 -20.67 11.13 19.50
CA PRO A 93 -20.34 10.67 20.84
C PRO A 93 -20.71 9.21 21.10
N SER A 94 -21.46 8.56 20.20
CA SER A 94 -21.85 7.15 20.30
C SER A 94 -20.81 6.19 19.75
N ALA A 95 -19.83 6.70 19.00
CA ALA A 95 -18.76 5.91 18.40
C ALA A 95 -17.84 5.31 19.48
N ARG A 96 -17.89 4.00 19.66
CA ARG A 96 -17.04 3.27 20.59
C ARG A 96 -16.06 2.38 19.82
N ALA A 97 -14.79 2.39 20.20
CA ALA A 97 -13.79 1.49 19.63
C ALA A 97 -13.99 0.04 20.14
N ASP A 98 -14.03 -0.92 19.24
CA ASP A 98 -14.02 -2.35 19.57
C ASP A 98 -12.59 -2.80 19.87
N PHE A 99 -12.12 -2.56 21.11
CA PHE A 99 -10.77 -2.92 21.56
C PHE A 99 -10.50 -4.42 21.44
N PHE A 100 -11.51 -5.28 21.51
CA PHE A 100 -11.32 -6.71 21.34
C PHE A 100 -10.96 -7.06 19.90
N SER A 101 -11.64 -6.48 18.90
CA SER A 101 -11.27 -6.64 17.49
C SER A 101 -9.91 -6.03 17.19
N VAL A 102 -9.54 -4.91 17.82
CA VAL A 102 -8.18 -4.33 17.73
C VAL A 102 -7.15 -5.32 18.26
N SER A 103 -7.35 -5.89 19.45
CA SER A 103 -6.43 -6.90 20.03
C SER A 103 -6.29 -8.14 19.15
N LEU A 104 -7.40 -8.64 18.58
CA LEU A 104 -7.37 -9.76 17.64
C LEU A 104 -6.57 -9.42 16.37
N SER A 105 -6.67 -8.20 15.85
CA SER A 105 -5.89 -7.78 14.69
C SER A 105 -4.40 -7.70 15.02
N VAL A 106 -4.04 -7.15 16.17
CA VAL A 106 -2.64 -7.06 16.63
C VAL A 106 -2.04 -8.47 16.82
N ILE A 107 -2.75 -9.37 17.50
CA ILE A 107 -2.29 -10.76 17.71
C ILE A 107 -2.25 -11.49 16.37
N GLY A 108 -3.27 -11.32 15.53
CA GLY A 108 -3.39 -12.00 14.24
C GLY A 108 -2.27 -11.61 13.28
N PHE A 109 -2.22 -10.35 12.91
CA PHE A 109 -1.22 -9.86 11.96
C PHE A 109 0.18 -9.80 12.58
N GLY A 110 0.31 -9.38 13.84
CA GLY A 110 1.57 -9.37 14.58
C GLY A 110 2.17 -10.77 14.74
N GLY A 111 1.35 -11.77 15.10
CA GLY A 111 1.80 -13.17 15.22
C GLY A 111 2.27 -13.74 13.87
N LEU A 112 1.53 -13.47 12.79
CA LEU A 112 1.93 -13.88 11.44
C LEU A 112 3.27 -13.25 11.04
N MET A 113 3.42 -11.93 11.23
CA MET A 113 4.63 -11.18 10.92
C MET A 113 5.83 -11.65 11.75
N PHE A 114 5.64 -11.84 13.05
CA PHE A 114 6.67 -12.33 13.95
C PHE A 114 7.16 -13.72 13.53
N GLY A 115 6.24 -14.60 13.12
CA GLY A 115 6.60 -15.91 12.58
C GLY A 115 7.40 -15.81 11.28
N PHE A 116 7.02 -14.95 10.33
CA PHE A 116 7.81 -14.73 9.12
C PHE A 116 9.21 -14.17 9.41
N THR A 117 9.34 -13.22 10.32
CA THR A 117 10.65 -12.69 10.73
C THR A 117 11.52 -13.77 11.39
N ASN A 118 10.92 -14.61 12.24
CA ASN A 118 11.66 -15.69 12.87
C ASN A 118 12.11 -16.79 11.88
N SER A 119 11.41 -16.94 10.75
CA SER A 119 11.81 -17.95 9.75
C SER A 119 13.16 -17.63 9.09
N GLU A 120 13.55 -16.36 9.01
CA GLU A 120 14.85 -15.93 8.52
C GLU A 120 16.00 -16.37 9.45
N THR A 121 15.75 -16.43 10.77
CA THR A 121 16.79 -16.75 11.76
C THR A 121 16.77 -18.23 12.18
N TYR A 122 15.60 -18.82 12.37
CA TYR A 122 15.43 -20.18 12.95
C TYR A 122 14.94 -21.22 11.94
N GLY A 123 14.63 -20.80 10.72
CA GLY A 123 14.04 -21.68 9.70
C GLY A 123 12.57 -22.02 9.95
N PHE A 124 11.92 -22.63 8.95
CA PHE A 124 10.48 -22.96 9.01
C PHE A 124 10.12 -24.13 9.94
N THR A 125 11.09 -24.99 10.29
CA THR A 125 10.83 -26.17 11.13
C THR A 125 10.82 -25.84 12.62
N ALA A 126 11.33 -24.67 13.02
CA ALA A 126 11.42 -24.29 14.42
C ALA A 126 10.03 -23.94 15.01
N PRO A 127 9.69 -24.40 16.22
CA PRO A 127 8.44 -24.04 16.89
C PRO A 127 8.26 -22.53 17.10
N VAL A 128 9.35 -21.79 17.27
CA VAL A 128 9.38 -20.33 17.42
C VAL A 128 8.93 -19.61 16.13
N THR A 129 8.99 -20.29 14.99
CA THR A 129 8.55 -19.75 13.69
C THR A 129 7.08 -20.07 13.45
N TRP A 130 6.71 -21.34 13.40
CA TRP A 130 5.35 -21.73 13.04
C TRP A 130 4.33 -21.53 14.16
N GLY A 131 4.75 -21.57 15.45
CA GLY A 131 3.84 -21.32 16.56
C GLY A 131 3.14 -19.96 16.48
N PRO A 132 3.87 -18.84 16.42
CA PRO A 132 3.28 -17.52 16.23
C PRO A 132 2.49 -17.38 14.92
N MET A 133 2.92 -18.06 13.82
CA MET A 133 2.18 -18.04 12.55
C MET A 133 0.80 -18.69 12.69
N VAL A 134 0.71 -19.83 13.37
CA VAL A 134 -0.57 -20.52 13.61
C VAL A 134 -1.47 -19.69 14.50
N VAL A 135 -0.94 -19.14 15.60
CA VAL A 135 -1.69 -18.25 16.50
C VAL A 135 -2.16 -17.01 15.72
N GLY A 136 -1.29 -16.44 14.89
CA GLY A 136 -1.61 -15.31 14.03
C GLY A 136 -2.72 -15.63 13.04
N LEU A 137 -2.65 -16.76 12.36
CA LEU A 137 -3.67 -17.21 11.40
C LEU A 137 -5.03 -17.42 12.08
N ILE A 138 -5.04 -18.07 13.25
CA ILE A 138 -6.27 -18.24 14.05
C ILE A 138 -6.84 -16.87 14.44
N GLY A 139 -6.00 -15.95 14.91
CA GLY A 139 -6.39 -14.58 15.25
C GLY A 139 -7.01 -13.85 14.08
N ILE A 140 -6.41 -13.94 12.88
CA ILE A 140 -6.93 -13.33 11.64
C ILE A 140 -8.29 -13.94 11.26
N VAL A 141 -8.40 -15.25 11.26
CA VAL A 141 -9.66 -15.93 10.93
C VAL A 141 -10.76 -15.51 11.91
N TRP A 142 -10.47 -15.48 13.20
CA TRP A 142 -11.43 -15.01 14.21
C TRP A 142 -11.79 -13.54 14.03
N PHE A 143 -10.80 -12.66 13.77
CA PHE A 143 -11.01 -11.27 13.47
C PHE A 143 -11.97 -11.07 12.27
N VAL A 144 -11.71 -11.78 11.17
CA VAL A 144 -12.55 -11.70 9.95
C VAL A 144 -13.97 -12.18 10.24
N LEU A 145 -14.12 -13.37 10.87
CA LEU A 145 -15.44 -13.92 11.20
C LEU A 145 -16.23 -13.02 12.15
N ARG A 146 -15.56 -12.40 13.14
CA ARG A 146 -16.17 -11.46 14.06
C ARG A 146 -16.66 -10.20 13.33
N ASN A 147 -15.83 -9.60 12.48
CA ASN A 147 -16.22 -8.41 11.72
C ASN A 147 -17.36 -8.69 10.75
N LEU A 148 -17.37 -9.83 10.06
CA LEU A 148 -18.49 -10.25 9.20
C LEU A 148 -19.81 -10.42 10.00
N ARG A 149 -19.74 -11.05 11.18
CA ARG A 149 -20.91 -11.21 12.06
C ARG A 149 -21.39 -9.88 12.62
N ALA A 150 -20.49 -9.01 13.04
CA ALA A 150 -20.81 -7.67 13.54
C ALA A 150 -21.46 -6.82 12.45
N GLY A 151 -20.92 -6.81 11.23
CA GLY A 151 -21.48 -6.11 10.08
C GLY A 151 -22.88 -6.61 9.71
N LYS A 152 -23.10 -7.93 9.73
CA LYS A 152 -24.42 -8.50 9.47
C LYS A 152 -25.45 -8.05 10.53
N ARG A 153 -25.10 -8.15 11.83
CA ARG A 153 -25.97 -7.72 12.94
C ARG A 153 -26.31 -6.24 12.89
N TYR A 154 -25.32 -5.40 12.58
CA TYR A 154 -25.51 -3.95 12.46
C TYR A 154 -26.53 -3.61 11.38
N ARG A 155 -26.41 -4.20 10.19
CA ARG A 155 -27.35 -3.96 9.08
C ARG A 155 -28.75 -4.51 9.32
N GLU A 156 -28.86 -5.69 9.94
CA GLU A 156 -30.17 -6.24 10.34
C GLU A 156 -30.87 -5.35 11.36
N ALA A 157 -30.10 -4.71 12.24
CA ALA A 157 -30.64 -3.75 13.20
C ALA A 157 -31.08 -2.45 12.53
N VAL A 158 -30.28 -1.91 11.58
CA VAL A 158 -30.62 -0.74 10.78
C VAL A 158 -31.86 -1.01 9.92
N ALA A 159 -31.93 -2.18 9.27
CA ALA A 159 -33.08 -2.55 8.43
C ALA A 159 -34.40 -2.74 9.23
N LYS A 160 -34.29 -3.04 10.53
CA LYS A 160 -35.43 -3.24 11.43
C LYS A 160 -35.79 -1.99 12.24
N ASP A 161 -35.17 -0.86 11.92
CA ASP A 161 -35.39 0.45 12.57
C ASP A 161 -35.33 0.40 14.11
N LYS A 162 -34.37 -0.39 14.64
CA LYS A 162 -34.22 -0.56 16.08
C LYS A 162 -33.64 0.71 16.70
N SER A 163 -34.24 1.18 17.76
CA SER A 163 -33.83 2.37 18.52
C SER A 163 -32.45 2.25 19.17
N ALA A 164 -31.94 1.03 19.36
CA ALA A 164 -30.58 0.76 19.82
C ALA A 164 -29.79 0.00 18.73
N LEU A 165 -28.93 0.69 18.02
CA LEU A 165 -28.03 0.08 17.03
C LEU A 165 -26.86 -0.62 17.74
N PRO A 166 -26.52 -1.86 17.37
CA PRO A 166 -25.29 -2.50 17.82
C PRO A 166 -24.06 -1.75 17.32
N GLN A 167 -22.91 -1.98 17.94
CA GLN A 167 -21.67 -1.34 17.52
C GLN A 167 -21.36 -1.68 16.04
N PRO A 168 -20.97 -0.69 15.21
CA PRO A 168 -20.54 -0.94 13.86
C PRO A 168 -19.29 -1.83 13.85
N PRO A 169 -19.07 -2.64 12.80
CA PRO A 169 -17.86 -3.45 12.69
C PRO A 169 -16.62 -2.54 12.60
N LEU A 170 -15.49 -2.99 13.16
CA LEU A 170 -14.22 -2.25 13.07
C LEU A 170 -13.76 -2.07 11.62
N LEU A 171 -13.94 -3.14 10.82
CA LEU A 171 -13.78 -3.11 9.37
C LEU A 171 -15.04 -3.66 8.72
N ASP A 172 -15.71 -2.86 7.92
CA ASP A 172 -16.83 -3.36 7.13
C ASP A 172 -16.30 -4.08 5.88
N LEU A 173 -16.14 -5.39 6.02
CA LEU A 173 -15.64 -6.26 4.95
C LEU A 173 -16.65 -6.50 3.81
N GLU A 174 -17.90 -6.04 3.96
CA GLU A 174 -18.88 -6.19 2.88
C GLU A 174 -18.58 -5.34 1.65
N VAL A 175 -17.82 -4.26 1.80
CA VAL A 175 -17.32 -3.50 0.65
C VAL A 175 -16.58 -4.39 -0.34
N LEU A 176 -16.02 -5.53 0.12
CA LEU A 176 -15.41 -6.55 -0.72
C LEU A 176 -16.39 -7.32 -1.62
N LYS A 177 -17.70 -7.23 -1.38
CA LYS A 177 -18.71 -7.78 -2.31
C LYS A 177 -18.77 -6.99 -3.61
N ASN A 178 -18.35 -5.73 -3.59
CA ASN A 178 -18.20 -4.94 -4.80
C ASN A 178 -16.98 -5.43 -5.58
N ARG A 179 -17.23 -6.10 -6.70
CA ARG A 179 -16.18 -6.72 -7.54
C ARG A 179 -15.12 -5.71 -7.99
N SER A 180 -15.54 -4.52 -8.38
CA SER A 180 -14.62 -3.47 -8.84
C SER A 180 -13.72 -2.98 -7.70
N PHE A 181 -14.30 -2.74 -6.53
CA PHE A 181 -13.53 -2.40 -5.33
C PHE A 181 -12.53 -3.49 -4.96
N THR A 182 -12.96 -4.75 -4.97
CA THR A 182 -12.11 -5.90 -4.62
C THR A 182 -10.95 -6.06 -5.60
N VAL A 183 -11.18 -5.95 -6.90
CA VAL A 183 -10.11 -5.99 -7.91
C VAL A 183 -9.10 -4.87 -7.67
N GLY A 184 -9.55 -3.64 -7.42
CA GLY A 184 -8.66 -2.52 -7.14
C GLY A 184 -7.86 -2.71 -5.85
N THR A 185 -8.49 -3.19 -4.78
CA THR A 185 -7.84 -3.47 -3.50
C THR A 185 -6.79 -4.57 -3.63
N ILE A 186 -7.09 -5.68 -4.31
CA ILE A 186 -6.13 -6.78 -4.53
C ILE A 186 -4.96 -6.28 -5.39
N THR A 187 -5.24 -5.54 -6.47
CA THR A 187 -4.18 -4.97 -7.34
C THR A 187 -3.25 -4.04 -6.54
N ALA A 188 -3.82 -3.15 -5.72
CA ALA A 188 -3.03 -2.25 -4.87
C ALA A 188 -2.21 -3.01 -3.82
N SER A 189 -2.76 -4.09 -3.26
CA SER A 189 -2.08 -4.95 -2.29
C SER A 189 -0.91 -5.71 -2.92
N LEU A 190 -1.09 -6.29 -4.11
CA LEU A 190 -0.01 -6.96 -4.85
C LEU A 190 1.10 -5.98 -5.26
N ALA A 191 0.73 -4.75 -5.63
CA ALA A 191 1.70 -3.70 -5.92
C ALA A 191 2.55 -3.36 -4.68
N PHE A 192 1.93 -3.30 -3.50
CA PHE A 192 2.62 -3.04 -2.24
C PHE A 192 3.48 -4.22 -1.80
N PHE A 193 3.03 -5.46 -2.03
CA PHE A 193 3.81 -6.67 -1.83
C PHE A 193 5.12 -6.64 -2.66
N ALA A 194 5.01 -6.36 -3.95
CA ALA A 194 6.17 -6.25 -4.83
C ALA A 194 7.06 -5.04 -4.47
N PHE A 195 6.48 -3.95 -4.00
CA PHE A 195 7.21 -2.74 -3.60
C PHE A 195 8.08 -2.97 -2.37
N SER A 196 7.53 -3.54 -1.30
CA SER A 196 8.23 -3.73 -0.02
C SER A 196 9.43 -4.67 -0.16
N SER A 197 9.32 -5.68 -0.99
CA SER A 197 10.37 -6.67 -1.22
C SER A 197 11.65 -6.07 -1.81
N ILE A 198 11.50 -5.13 -2.73
CA ILE A 198 12.65 -4.46 -3.36
C ILE A 198 13.39 -3.55 -2.38
N LEU A 199 12.68 -2.96 -1.42
CA LEU A 199 13.31 -2.13 -0.39
C LEU A 199 14.29 -2.93 0.49
N VAL A 200 14.15 -4.25 0.53
CA VAL A 200 15.06 -5.13 1.27
C VAL A 200 16.10 -5.78 0.32
N ILE A 201 15.65 -6.36 -0.79
CA ILE A 201 16.50 -7.16 -1.68
C ILE A 201 17.55 -6.29 -2.39
N MET A 202 17.19 -5.08 -2.85
CA MET A 202 18.17 -4.25 -3.59
C MET A 202 19.30 -3.68 -2.72
N PRO A 203 19.05 -3.14 -1.53
CA PRO A 203 20.13 -2.78 -0.62
C PRO A 203 21.05 -3.97 -0.28
N LEU A 204 20.51 -5.18 -0.08
CA LEU A 204 21.32 -6.38 0.13
C LEU A 204 22.26 -6.64 -1.06
N TYR A 205 21.74 -6.64 -2.29
CA TYR A 205 22.55 -6.77 -3.49
C TYR A 205 23.65 -5.70 -3.58
N ILE A 206 23.29 -4.43 -3.39
CA ILE A 206 24.22 -3.31 -3.56
C ILE A 206 25.29 -3.29 -2.47
N GLN A 207 24.90 -3.52 -1.21
CA GLN A 207 25.80 -3.39 -0.06
C GLN A 207 26.55 -4.70 0.21
N THR A 208 25.88 -5.85 0.22
CA THR A 208 26.47 -7.13 0.63
C THR A 208 27.19 -7.82 -0.54
N ASP A 209 26.54 -7.94 -1.70
CA ASP A 209 27.12 -8.68 -2.83
C ASP A 209 28.08 -7.83 -3.67
N ARG A 210 27.82 -6.52 -3.77
CA ARG A 210 28.63 -5.59 -4.56
C ARG A 210 29.55 -4.71 -3.72
N GLY A 211 29.47 -4.73 -2.39
CA GLY A 211 30.37 -4.03 -1.47
C GLY A 211 30.29 -2.50 -1.46
N TYR A 212 29.21 -1.90 -1.97
CA TYR A 212 29.03 -0.46 -1.92
C TYR A 212 28.55 0.02 -0.53
N SER A 213 28.84 1.28 -0.19
CA SER A 213 28.38 1.90 1.06
C SER A 213 26.86 2.08 1.11
N ALA A 214 26.31 2.25 2.32
CA ALA A 214 24.89 2.56 2.53
C ALA A 214 24.49 3.86 1.82
N THR A 215 25.34 4.89 1.86
CA THR A 215 25.13 6.15 1.13
C THR A 215 25.03 5.93 -0.38
N MET A 216 25.94 5.12 -0.96
CA MET A 216 25.90 4.82 -2.40
C MET A 216 24.65 4.02 -2.78
N SER A 217 24.24 3.06 -1.94
CA SER A 217 22.98 2.34 -2.12
C SER A 217 21.77 3.29 -2.16
N GLY A 218 21.72 4.26 -1.25
CA GLY A 218 20.70 5.31 -1.25
C GLY A 218 20.71 6.16 -2.52
N LEU A 219 21.89 6.56 -3.01
CA LEU A 219 22.04 7.35 -4.23
C LEU A 219 21.59 6.59 -5.48
N ILE A 220 21.87 5.29 -5.56
CA ILE A 220 21.42 4.43 -6.67
C ILE A 220 19.89 4.30 -6.69
N MET A 221 19.23 4.29 -5.52
CA MET A 221 17.80 4.18 -5.41
C MET A 221 17.05 5.52 -5.58
N LEU A 222 17.74 6.66 -5.39
CA LEU A 222 17.16 8.00 -5.38
C LEU A 222 16.45 8.39 -6.70
N PRO A 223 17.00 8.15 -7.90
CA PRO A 223 16.33 8.51 -9.15
C PRO A 223 14.95 7.82 -9.28
N GLY A 224 14.85 6.55 -8.84
CA GLY A 224 13.59 5.83 -8.81
C GLY A 224 12.55 6.50 -7.91
N ALA A 225 12.96 6.90 -6.72
CA ALA A 225 12.05 7.56 -5.77
C ALA A 225 11.57 8.94 -6.27
N ILE A 226 12.44 9.72 -6.93
CA ILE A 226 12.06 10.97 -7.61
C ILE A 226 11.07 10.66 -8.76
N GLY A 227 11.35 9.63 -9.56
CA GLY A 227 10.46 9.16 -10.62
C GLY A 227 9.06 8.80 -10.09
N GLN A 228 8.96 8.12 -8.94
CA GLN A 228 7.70 7.82 -8.29
C GLN A 228 6.95 9.09 -7.86
N CYS A 229 7.66 10.02 -7.23
CA CYS A 229 7.09 11.28 -6.76
C CYS A 229 6.43 12.06 -7.91
N VAL A 230 7.14 12.24 -9.01
CA VAL A 230 6.67 12.93 -10.20
C VAL A 230 5.54 12.17 -10.89
N SER A 231 5.69 10.86 -11.05
CA SER A 231 4.71 10.03 -11.77
C SER A 231 3.39 9.87 -11.02
N GLN A 232 3.37 9.92 -9.69
CA GLN A 232 2.12 9.92 -8.94
C GLN A 232 1.27 11.16 -9.20
N PHE A 233 1.90 12.34 -9.28
CA PHE A 233 1.21 13.58 -9.62
C PHE A 233 0.61 13.54 -11.03
N PHE A 234 1.40 13.14 -12.01
CA PHE A 234 0.92 13.01 -13.40
C PHE A 234 -0.08 11.87 -13.56
N GLY A 235 0.08 10.76 -12.85
CA GLY A 235 -0.82 9.62 -12.84
C GLY A 235 -2.22 9.99 -12.37
N GLY A 236 -2.33 10.80 -11.30
CA GLY A 236 -3.61 11.33 -10.84
C GLY A 236 -4.31 12.21 -11.89
N ARG A 237 -3.58 13.14 -12.51
CA ARG A 237 -4.12 13.97 -13.60
C ARG A 237 -4.49 13.15 -14.83
N ALA A 238 -3.66 12.19 -15.21
CA ALA A 238 -3.93 11.32 -16.35
C ALA A 238 -5.19 10.50 -16.11
N MET A 239 -5.42 10.03 -14.88
CA MET A 239 -6.65 9.34 -14.49
C MET A 239 -7.90 10.20 -14.69
N ASP A 240 -7.86 11.48 -14.28
CA ASP A 240 -9.00 12.40 -14.43
C ASP A 240 -9.31 12.69 -15.92
N ARG A 241 -8.29 12.63 -16.79
CA ARG A 241 -8.43 12.92 -18.23
C ARG A 241 -8.74 11.67 -19.07
N PHE A 242 -8.04 10.58 -18.85
CA PHE A 242 -8.08 9.38 -19.71
C PHE A 242 -8.84 8.21 -19.06
N GLY A 243 -9.21 8.33 -17.77
CA GLY A 243 -9.82 7.25 -17.00
C GLY A 243 -8.80 6.34 -16.33
N ALA A 244 -9.28 5.53 -15.39
CA ALA A 244 -8.42 4.70 -14.54
C ALA A 244 -7.76 3.53 -15.30
N ARG A 245 -8.50 2.89 -16.23
CA ARG A 245 -8.04 1.67 -16.90
C ARG A 245 -6.77 1.86 -17.73
N PRO A 246 -6.69 2.80 -18.70
CA PRO A 246 -5.49 2.97 -19.52
C PRO A 246 -4.29 3.43 -18.68
N VAL A 247 -4.51 4.26 -17.66
CA VAL A 247 -3.44 4.78 -16.80
C VAL A 247 -2.89 3.67 -15.91
N ALA A 248 -3.75 2.90 -15.25
CA ALA A 248 -3.32 1.76 -14.43
C ALA A 248 -2.67 0.65 -15.26
N LEU A 249 -3.15 0.41 -16.50
CA LEU A 249 -2.55 -0.55 -17.41
C LEU A 249 -1.14 -0.12 -17.83
N PHE A 250 -0.96 1.13 -18.22
CA PHE A 250 0.36 1.69 -18.50
C PHE A 250 1.28 1.53 -17.29
N GLY A 251 0.80 1.94 -16.09
CA GLY A 251 1.57 1.83 -14.85
C GLY A 251 1.99 0.39 -14.53
N SER A 252 1.07 -0.57 -14.67
CA SER A 252 1.36 -1.98 -14.39
C SER A 252 2.34 -2.61 -15.38
N ILE A 253 2.27 -2.26 -16.67
CA ILE A 253 3.21 -2.71 -17.70
C ILE A 253 4.62 -2.15 -17.42
N VAL A 254 4.73 -0.84 -17.17
CA VAL A 254 6.01 -0.18 -16.89
C VAL A 254 6.62 -0.74 -15.60
N LEU A 255 5.81 -0.98 -14.56
CA LEU A 255 6.23 -1.64 -13.31
C LEU A 255 6.81 -3.04 -13.59
N THR A 256 6.13 -3.81 -14.42
CA THR A 256 6.56 -5.18 -14.80
C THR A 256 7.87 -5.15 -15.56
N LEU A 257 8.01 -4.26 -16.55
CA LEU A 257 9.24 -4.12 -17.33
C LEU A 257 10.43 -3.71 -16.48
N GLY A 258 10.25 -2.75 -15.55
CA GLY A 258 11.30 -2.35 -14.63
C GLY A 258 11.72 -3.47 -13.67
N THR A 259 10.75 -4.25 -13.16
CA THR A 259 11.03 -5.41 -12.29
C THR A 259 11.74 -6.53 -13.07
N LEU A 260 11.32 -6.79 -14.31
CA LEU A 260 11.97 -7.76 -15.19
C LEU A 260 13.42 -7.35 -15.49
N GLY A 261 13.67 -6.08 -15.81
CA GLY A 261 15.04 -5.56 -16.01
C GLY A 261 15.92 -5.74 -14.79
N MET A 262 15.36 -5.57 -13.58
CA MET A 262 16.09 -5.84 -12.34
C MET A 262 16.36 -7.32 -12.12
N SER A 263 15.56 -8.24 -12.64
CA SER A 263 15.79 -9.69 -12.53
C SER A 263 16.95 -10.19 -13.37
N LEU A 264 17.53 -9.35 -14.23
CA LEU A 264 18.67 -9.66 -15.10
C LEU A 264 20.02 -9.22 -14.51
N VAL A 265 20.03 -8.73 -13.24
CA VAL A 265 21.29 -8.33 -12.58
C VAL A 265 22.22 -9.52 -12.41
N ALA A 266 23.53 -9.27 -12.64
CA ALA A 266 24.62 -10.23 -12.49
C ALA A 266 25.76 -9.57 -11.71
N MET A 267 26.84 -10.31 -11.43
CA MET A 267 27.97 -9.80 -10.67
C MET A 267 28.68 -8.64 -11.37
N ASP A 268 28.78 -8.69 -12.68
CA ASP A 268 29.46 -7.72 -13.56
C ASP A 268 28.51 -6.66 -14.14
N THR A 269 27.21 -6.72 -13.78
CA THR A 269 26.24 -5.72 -14.25
C THR A 269 26.66 -4.32 -13.81
N TRP A 270 26.63 -3.38 -14.75
CA TRP A 270 26.87 -1.97 -14.45
C TRP A 270 25.89 -1.47 -13.40
N ILE A 271 26.37 -0.95 -12.28
CA ILE A 271 25.53 -0.67 -11.09
C ILE A 271 24.39 0.33 -11.38
N TRP A 272 24.59 1.27 -12.30
CA TRP A 272 23.56 2.21 -12.70
C TRP A 272 22.41 1.58 -13.51
N TRP A 273 22.59 0.34 -13.99
CA TRP A 273 21.50 -0.46 -14.54
C TRP A 273 20.38 -0.66 -13.53
N VAL A 274 20.75 -0.94 -12.29
CA VAL A 274 19.80 -1.05 -11.17
C VAL A 274 19.03 0.26 -10.99
N SER A 275 19.72 1.41 -11.04
CA SER A 275 19.11 2.72 -10.93
C SER A 275 18.12 3.00 -12.06
N ILE A 276 18.47 2.68 -13.31
CA ILE A 276 17.60 2.82 -14.49
C ILE A 276 16.36 1.95 -14.36
N CYS A 277 16.52 0.67 -14.04
CA CYS A 277 15.40 -0.26 -13.85
C CYS A 277 14.52 0.17 -12.70
N GLN A 278 15.10 0.64 -11.58
CA GLN A 278 14.36 1.18 -10.45
C GLN A 278 13.57 2.44 -10.84
N PHE A 279 14.14 3.33 -11.63
CA PHE A 279 13.47 4.52 -12.14
C PHE A 279 12.24 4.15 -12.97
N ILE A 280 12.40 3.24 -13.95
CA ILE A 280 11.30 2.76 -14.80
C ILE A 280 10.20 2.12 -13.93
N ARG A 281 10.60 1.24 -13.02
CA ARG A 281 9.69 0.54 -12.12
C ARG A 281 8.88 1.51 -11.24
N GLN A 282 9.52 2.51 -10.68
CA GLN A 282 8.89 3.47 -9.78
C GLN A 282 7.96 4.44 -10.53
N ILE A 283 8.25 4.77 -11.78
CA ILE A 283 7.30 5.45 -12.66
C ILE A 283 6.03 4.60 -12.81
N GLY A 284 6.19 3.30 -13.10
CA GLY A 284 5.05 2.38 -13.18
C GLY A 284 4.23 2.35 -11.90
N MET A 285 4.89 2.32 -10.75
CA MET A 285 4.22 2.33 -9.44
C MET A 285 3.39 3.61 -9.22
N GLY A 286 3.91 4.78 -9.64
CA GLY A 286 3.20 6.05 -9.53
C GLY A 286 1.95 6.12 -10.40
N PHE A 287 2.01 5.62 -11.63
CA PHE A 287 0.85 5.55 -12.54
C PHE A 287 -0.14 4.43 -12.18
N LEU A 288 0.24 3.47 -11.34
CA LEU A 288 -0.64 2.37 -10.92
C LEU A 288 -1.34 2.67 -9.59
N LEU A 289 -0.57 2.96 -8.53
CA LEU A 289 -1.04 2.87 -7.15
C LEU A 289 -2.15 3.88 -6.82
N MET A 290 -1.94 5.15 -7.13
CA MET A 290 -2.93 6.20 -6.83
C MET A 290 -4.17 6.09 -7.73
N PRO A 291 -4.05 5.95 -9.06
CA PRO A 291 -5.21 5.75 -9.92
C PRO A 291 -6.05 4.54 -9.54
N ILE A 292 -5.46 3.37 -9.26
CA ILE A 292 -6.22 2.16 -8.94
C ILE A 292 -6.92 2.27 -7.58
N THR A 293 -6.27 2.89 -6.57
CA THR A 293 -6.86 3.12 -5.25
C THR A 293 -8.03 4.10 -5.35
N THR A 294 -7.86 5.20 -6.07
CA THR A 294 -8.92 6.20 -6.28
C THR A 294 -10.10 5.62 -7.04
N TRP A 295 -9.83 4.84 -8.10
CA TRP A 295 -10.86 4.17 -8.88
C TRP A 295 -11.64 3.16 -8.01
N SER A 296 -10.97 2.35 -7.21
CA SER A 296 -11.64 1.37 -6.36
C SER A 296 -12.58 2.02 -5.35
N LEU A 297 -12.15 3.10 -4.71
CA LEU A 297 -12.99 3.86 -3.77
C LEU A 297 -14.14 4.60 -4.46
N ASN A 298 -13.95 5.07 -5.69
CA ASN A 298 -15.02 5.71 -6.48
C ASN A 298 -16.11 4.72 -6.91
N CYS A 299 -15.85 3.40 -6.89
CA CYS A 299 -16.84 2.37 -7.17
C CYS A 299 -17.79 2.08 -5.99
N LEU A 300 -17.53 2.67 -4.82
CA LEU A 300 -18.36 2.53 -3.62
C LEU A 300 -19.44 3.61 -3.55
N ASN A 301 -20.55 3.29 -2.88
CA ASN A 301 -21.73 4.14 -2.79
C ASN A 301 -21.78 4.85 -1.44
N GLY A 302 -21.60 6.15 -1.45
CA GLY A 302 -21.76 7.00 -0.26
C GLY A 302 -20.52 7.09 0.65
N PRO A 303 -20.53 8.08 1.56
CA PRO A 303 -19.36 8.40 2.40
C PRO A 303 -18.96 7.28 3.37
N SER A 304 -19.94 6.55 3.91
CA SER A 304 -19.69 5.45 4.87
C SER A 304 -18.97 4.28 4.23
N GLU A 305 -19.39 3.87 3.01
CA GLU A 305 -18.71 2.79 2.27
C GLU A 305 -17.31 3.22 1.84
N VAL A 306 -17.11 4.48 1.42
CA VAL A 306 -15.80 5.02 1.07
C VAL A 306 -14.86 5.02 2.27
N SER A 307 -15.34 5.41 3.45
CA SER A 307 -14.57 5.35 4.70
C SER A 307 -14.16 3.92 5.05
N ALA A 308 -15.12 2.99 5.02
CA ALA A 308 -14.86 1.57 5.24
C ALA A 308 -13.89 1.00 4.20
N GLY A 309 -14.10 1.31 2.92
CA GLY A 309 -13.24 0.88 1.81
C GLY A 309 -11.81 1.42 1.93
N SER A 310 -11.64 2.67 2.35
CA SER A 310 -10.31 3.24 2.61
C SER A 310 -9.57 2.47 3.69
N SER A 311 -10.24 2.16 4.81
CA SER A 311 -9.68 1.38 5.92
C SER A 311 -9.32 -0.04 5.49
N VAL A 312 -10.20 -0.73 4.77
CA VAL A 312 -9.97 -2.08 4.24
C VAL A 312 -8.80 -2.10 3.26
N THR A 313 -8.76 -1.17 2.30
CA THR A 313 -7.68 -1.09 1.31
C THR A 313 -6.34 -0.78 1.98
N ASN A 314 -6.31 0.15 2.93
CA ASN A 314 -5.08 0.46 3.65
C ASN A 314 -4.56 -0.74 4.46
N THR A 315 -5.44 -1.41 5.19
CA THR A 315 -5.10 -2.62 5.96
C THR A 315 -4.58 -3.72 5.04
N ALA A 316 -5.27 -4.02 3.94
CA ALA A 316 -4.85 -5.04 2.97
C ALA A 316 -3.48 -4.73 2.35
N ARG A 317 -3.22 -3.47 2.00
CA ARG A 317 -1.91 -3.02 1.48
C ARG A 317 -0.80 -3.16 2.50
N GLN A 318 -1.03 -2.75 3.75
CA GLN A 318 -0.03 -2.86 4.81
C GLN A 318 0.32 -4.32 5.11
N ILE A 319 -0.68 -5.19 5.17
CA ILE A 319 -0.45 -6.63 5.33
C ILE A 319 0.35 -7.19 4.16
N ALA A 320 -0.04 -6.87 2.92
CA ALA A 320 0.66 -7.33 1.73
C ALA A 320 2.12 -6.84 1.69
N GLY A 321 2.37 -5.58 2.07
CA GLY A 321 3.71 -5.03 2.18
C GLY A 321 4.54 -5.71 3.27
N ALA A 322 3.93 -5.94 4.41
CA ALA A 322 4.59 -6.57 5.54
C ALA A 322 4.94 -8.05 5.31
N VAL A 323 4.11 -8.78 4.55
CA VAL A 323 4.37 -10.19 4.17
C VAL A 323 5.31 -10.28 2.96
N GLY A 324 5.28 -9.29 2.07
CA GLY A 324 5.99 -9.33 0.79
C GLY A 324 7.50 -9.44 0.92
N ALA A 325 8.10 -8.63 1.79
CA ALA A 325 9.55 -8.62 1.98
C ALA A 325 10.06 -9.97 2.54
N PRO A 326 9.56 -10.49 3.69
CA PRO A 326 10.00 -11.79 4.21
C PRO A 326 9.80 -12.95 3.23
N VAL A 327 8.65 -13.00 2.57
CA VAL A 327 8.36 -14.10 1.62
C VAL A 327 9.36 -14.12 0.47
N LEU A 328 9.68 -12.97 -0.13
CA LEU A 328 10.65 -12.95 -1.24
C LEU A 328 12.10 -13.11 -0.77
N VAL A 329 12.44 -12.67 0.44
CA VAL A 329 13.76 -12.96 1.05
C VAL A 329 13.92 -14.45 1.29
N ILE A 330 12.93 -15.13 1.86
CA ILE A 330 12.96 -16.58 2.07
C ILE A 330 13.12 -17.34 0.75
N LEU A 331 12.38 -16.93 -0.29
CA LEU A 331 12.54 -17.52 -1.62
C LEU A 331 13.94 -17.27 -2.18
N MET A 332 14.46 -16.05 -2.02
CA MET A 332 15.82 -15.69 -2.39
C MET A 332 16.85 -16.61 -1.73
N GLU A 333 16.76 -16.78 -0.40
CA GLU A 333 17.67 -17.63 0.37
C GLU A 333 17.54 -19.11 0.00
N THR A 334 16.32 -19.59 -0.24
CA THR A 334 16.06 -20.96 -0.65
C THR A 334 16.71 -21.27 -2.00
N PHE A 335 16.54 -20.41 -3.00
CA PHE A 335 17.18 -20.56 -4.30
C PHE A 335 18.70 -20.41 -4.22
N ALA A 336 19.20 -19.50 -3.38
CA ALA A 336 20.63 -19.35 -3.12
C ALA A 336 21.21 -20.63 -2.50
N ALA A 337 20.57 -21.22 -1.50
CA ALA A 337 20.98 -22.46 -0.87
C ALA A 337 21.02 -23.65 -1.85
N LEU A 338 20.00 -23.78 -2.70
CA LEU A 338 19.96 -24.82 -3.75
C LEU A 338 21.11 -24.66 -4.74
N HIS A 339 21.41 -23.46 -5.17
CA HIS A 339 22.50 -23.20 -6.11
C HIS A 339 23.89 -23.42 -5.48
N LYS A 340 24.03 -23.09 -4.21
CA LYS A 340 25.25 -23.34 -3.43
C LYS A 340 25.54 -24.84 -3.28
N GLN A 341 24.50 -25.68 -3.09
CA GLN A 341 24.65 -27.15 -3.05
C GLN A 341 25.17 -27.70 -4.39
N GLY A 342 24.91 -27.02 -5.51
CA GLY A 342 25.47 -27.34 -6.82
C GLY A 342 26.91 -26.94 -7.02
N GLY A 343 27.62 -26.45 -5.99
CA GLY A 343 29.08 -26.10 -6.06
C GLY A 343 29.35 -24.65 -6.44
N ALA A 344 28.32 -23.78 -6.51
CA ALA A 344 28.51 -22.36 -6.80
C ALA A 344 29.19 -21.60 -5.63
N SER A 345 29.93 -20.52 -5.93
CA SER A 345 30.45 -19.63 -4.90
C SER A 345 29.30 -18.95 -4.13
N ALA A 346 29.59 -18.51 -2.89
CA ALA A 346 28.60 -17.87 -2.05
C ALA A 346 27.94 -16.64 -2.72
N VAL A 347 28.74 -15.82 -3.39
CA VAL A 347 28.27 -14.62 -4.10
C VAL A 347 27.41 -15.00 -5.32
N ALA A 348 27.85 -15.98 -6.12
CA ALA A 348 27.06 -16.44 -7.27
C ALA A 348 25.72 -17.05 -6.84
N ALA A 349 25.71 -17.78 -5.72
CA ALA A 349 24.48 -18.32 -5.15
C ALA A 349 23.53 -17.22 -4.66
N SER A 350 24.04 -16.19 -3.97
CA SER A 350 23.25 -15.02 -3.55
C SER A 350 22.60 -14.32 -4.74
N ILE A 351 23.36 -13.99 -5.78
CA ILE A 351 22.86 -13.34 -6.98
C ILE A 351 21.81 -14.20 -7.69
N PHE A 352 22.01 -15.51 -7.78
CA PHE A 352 21.02 -16.43 -8.34
C PHE A 352 19.71 -16.41 -7.56
N GLY A 353 19.79 -16.39 -6.22
CA GLY A 353 18.63 -16.23 -5.36
C GLY A 353 17.87 -14.92 -5.60
N ILE A 354 18.60 -13.80 -5.70
CA ILE A 354 18.05 -12.47 -6.00
C ILE A 354 17.33 -12.48 -7.36
N GLN A 355 17.96 -13.03 -8.40
CA GLN A 355 17.34 -13.15 -9.72
C GLN A 355 16.01 -13.90 -9.68
N TRP A 356 15.96 -15.03 -8.98
CA TRP A 356 14.72 -15.81 -8.87
C TRP A 356 13.65 -15.10 -8.05
N ALA A 357 13.99 -14.46 -6.95
CA ALA A 357 13.05 -13.65 -6.19
C ALA A 357 12.44 -12.52 -7.04
N LEU A 358 13.27 -11.85 -7.85
CA LEU A 358 12.80 -10.81 -8.76
C LEU A 358 12.00 -11.34 -9.95
N ARG A 359 12.31 -12.53 -10.46
CA ARG A 359 11.48 -13.22 -11.48
C ARG A 359 10.10 -13.55 -10.94
N ILE A 360 10.01 -14.06 -9.71
CA ILE A 360 8.73 -14.32 -9.04
C ILE A 360 7.97 -13.00 -8.83
N SER A 361 8.63 -11.95 -8.38
CA SER A 361 8.03 -10.61 -8.28
C SER A 361 7.53 -10.12 -9.65
N THR A 362 8.25 -10.39 -10.73
CA THR A 362 7.81 -10.08 -12.11
C THR A 362 6.56 -10.84 -12.50
N MET A 363 6.44 -12.11 -12.13
CA MET A 363 5.21 -12.90 -12.37
C MET A 363 4.02 -12.32 -11.61
N ILE A 364 4.22 -11.86 -10.39
CA ILE A 364 3.18 -11.15 -9.61
C ILE A 364 2.78 -9.86 -10.32
N CYS A 365 3.75 -9.08 -10.81
CA CYS A 365 3.47 -7.88 -11.58
C CYS A 365 2.71 -8.18 -12.89
N LEU A 366 3.03 -9.27 -13.58
CA LEU A 366 2.31 -9.73 -14.76
C LEU A 366 0.85 -10.12 -14.42
N ALA A 367 0.64 -10.80 -13.30
CA ALA A 367 -0.70 -11.09 -12.80
C ALA A 367 -1.49 -9.80 -12.54
N MET A 368 -0.84 -8.74 -12.01
CA MET A 368 -1.47 -7.42 -11.86
C MET A 368 -1.87 -6.81 -13.20
N VAL A 369 -1.02 -6.91 -14.24
CA VAL A 369 -1.37 -6.45 -15.60
C VAL A 369 -2.64 -7.13 -16.08
N LEU A 370 -2.74 -8.46 -15.93
CA LEU A 370 -3.93 -9.22 -16.30
C LEU A 370 -5.16 -8.80 -15.48
N MET A 371 -4.99 -8.60 -14.18
CA MET A 371 -6.07 -8.13 -13.31
C MET A 371 -6.57 -6.74 -13.71
N VAL A 372 -5.69 -5.81 -14.03
CA VAL A 372 -6.05 -4.47 -14.50
C VAL A 372 -6.74 -4.57 -15.87
N PHE A 373 -6.21 -5.38 -16.78
CA PHE A 373 -6.76 -5.54 -18.14
C PHE A 373 -8.19 -6.09 -18.13
N PHE A 374 -8.45 -7.14 -17.35
CA PHE A 374 -9.76 -7.81 -17.32
C PHE A 374 -10.70 -7.27 -16.25
N GLY A 375 -10.17 -6.75 -15.14
CA GLY A 375 -10.93 -6.40 -13.95
C GLY A 375 -11.32 -4.93 -13.87
N VAL A 376 -10.48 -4.00 -14.36
CA VAL A 376 -10.79 -2.57 -14.34
C VAL A 376 -11.68 -2.25 -15.55
N LYS A 377 -12.97 -2.06 -15.29
CA LYS A 377 -13.97 -1.73 -16.31
C LYS A 377 -14.60 -0.38 -16.02
N GLY A 378 -14.67 0.47 -17.05
CA GLY A 378 -15.31 1.78 -16.97
C GLY A 378 -14.51 2.81 -16.16
N ASP A 379 -14.90 4.06 -16.31
CA ASP A 379 -14.49 5.12 -15.41
C ASP A 379 -15.25 4.92 -14.10
N GLY A 380 -14.59 4.79 -12.95
CA GLY A 380 -15.29 4.72 -11.65
C GLY A 380 -16.24 5.91 -11.42
N ALA A 381 -16.13 6.95 -12.23
CA ALA A 381 -17.04 8.09 -12.35
C ALA A 381 -18.27 7.86 -13.25
N GLY A 382 -18.32 6.80 -14.06
CA GLY A 382 -19.31 6.66 -15.13
C GLY A 382 -20.74 6.53 -14.62
N ARG A 383 -20.98 5.75 -13.59
CA ARG A 383 -22.34 5.58 -13.03
C ARG A 383 -22.89 6.87 -12.38
N THR A 384 -22.01 7.65 -11.76
CA THR A 384 -22.42 8.90 -11.08
C THR A 384 -22.57 10.06 -12.07
N ARG A 385 -21.76 10.09 -13.15
CA ARG A 385 -21.95 11.06 -14.25
C ARG A 385 -23.29 10.87 -14.94
N ASP A 386 -23.67 9.60 -15.23
CA ASP A 386 -24.95 9.30 -15.88
C ASP A 386 -26.14 9.63 -14.97
N ILE A 387 -26.04 9.34 -13.67
CA ILE A 387 -27.11 9.67 -12.70
C ILE A 387 -27.22 11.18 -12.49
N ILE A 388 -26.11 11.90 -12.39
CA ILE A 388 -26.10 13.38 -12.23
C ILE A 388 -26.55 14.04 -13.53
N SER A 389 -26.12 13.58 -14.69
CA SER A 389 -26.58 14.09 -15.98
C SER A 389 -28.06 13.80 -16.24
N LEU A 390 -28.54 12.61 -15.88
CA LEU A 390 -29.96 12.24 -15.97
C LEU A 390 -30.83 13.00 -14.97
N ARG A 391 -30.35 13.24 -13.74
CA ARG A 391 -31.05 14.13 -12.79
C ARG A 391 -31.09 15.56 -13.27
N ALA A 392 -29.98 16.13 -13.72
CA ALA A 392 -29.92 17.48 -14.28
C ALA A 392 -30.79 17.63 -15.54
N LEU A 393 -30.86 16.61 -16.40
CA LEU A 393 -31.76 16.57 -17.56
C LEU A 393 -33.23 16.46 -17.14
N ARG A 394 -33.56 15.65 -16.12
CA ARG A 394 -34.94 15.56 -15.56
C ARG A 394 -35.38 16.87 -14.90
N GLU A 395 -34.50 17.52 -14.14
CA GLU A 395 -34.79 18.83 -13.53
C GLU A 395 -34.95 19.93 -14.57
N ARG A 396 -34.11 19.96 -15.62
CA ARG A 396 -34.26 20.89 -16.75
C ARG A 396 -35.55 20.63 -17.53
N ARG A 397 -35.96 19.37 -17.71
CA ARG A 397 -37.26 19.01 -18.34
C ARG A 397 -38.45 19.40 -17.47
N ALA A 398 -38.36 19.15 -16.16
CA ALA A 398 -39.39 19.54 -15.21
C ALA A 398 -39.57 21.08 -15.15
N ARG A 399 -38.48 21.83 -15.12
CA ARG A 399 -38.53 23.31 -15.17
C ARG A 399 -39.09 23.87 -16.49
N ARG A 400 -38.82 23.19 -17.64
CA ARG A 400 -39.46 23.57 -18.91
C ARG A 400 -40.90 23.24 -19.00
N MET A 401 -41.40 22.16 -18.38
CA MET A 401 -42.79 21.81 -18.31
C MET A 401 -43.59 22.69 -17.30
N ALA A 402 -42.92 23.25 -16.30
CA ALA A 402 -43.52 24.17 -15.34
C ALA A 402 -43.56 25.63 -15.83
N ALA A 403 -42.84 25.94 -16.94
CA ALA A 403 -42.78 27.27 -17.53
C ALA A 403 -43.65 27.43 -18.80
N ASN A 404 -44.26 26.34 -19.28
CA ASN A 404 -45.33 26.29 -20.27
C ASN A 404 -46.70 25.96 -19.61
#